data_fa7faf2a9a0d06e938a718a05b0fca1a
#
_entry.id   fa7faf2a9a0d06e938a718a05b0fca1a
#
_cell.length_a   1.000
_cell.length_b   1.000
_cell.length_c   1.000
_cell.angle_alpha   90.00
_cell.angle_beta   90.00
_cell.angle_gamma   90.00
#
_symmetry.space_group_name_H-M   'P 1'
#
loop_
_entity.id
_entity.type
_entity.pdbx_description
1 polymer ?
#
loop_
_entity_poly.entity_id
_entity_poly.type
_entity_poly.pdbx_seq_one_letter_code
_entity_poly.pdbx_strand_id
1 'polypeptide(L)'
;MIAAAKIAERIGAITAAMSGTFILVAVITCIITPILFRKIFPKENLQERKLKVSLVGANQLTLSVTRELSSKLYEVTLYHTILDKEEKQIASSLFNVKEIHDYEVATLEAEGIFSSDIIVIMYGDEEVNAPLAIEAKHRKVERVIARIETPDLQEMLRNQEVEVFSTLLSTQALLRSLIESPSVMKILTNQDTSLHEINMLNHEFEGMTLRKFPFTGDVIFVRIFRGKDSIVPHGDTELHMNDRLIVTGSNEYVDDLKRELEFCEWCYVIK
;
A
#
# COMPACT_ATOMS: atom_id res chain seq x y z
N MET A 1 -29.37 -9.79 -31.33
CA MET A 1 -30.82 -9.54 -31.48
C MET A 1 -31.23 -9.03 -32.86
N ILE A 2 -30.61 -7.97 -33.41
CA ILE A 2 -30.98 -7.40 -34.72
C ILE A 2 -30.87 -8.42 -35.87
N ALA A 3 -29.77 -9.16 -35.92
CA ALA A 3 -29.59 -10.22 -36.93
C ALA A 3 -30.64 -11.36 -36.81
N ALA A 4 -30.96 -11.76 -35.58
CA ALA A 4 -31.97 -12.79 -35.34
C ALA A 4 -33.39 -12.34 -35.78
N ALA A 5 -33.77 -11.08 -35.52
CA ALA A 5 -35.04 -10.53 -35.98
C ALA A 5 -35.14 -10.50 -37.50
N LYS A 6 -34.06 -10.15 -38.20
CA LYS A 6 -34.01 -10.18 -39.68
C LYS A 6 -34.07 -11.59 -40.28
N ILE A 7 -33.45 -12.55 -39.62
CA ILE A 7 -33.52 -13.97 -40.05
C ILE A 7 -34.95 -14.51 -39.87
N ALA A 8 -35.58 -14.22 -38.68
CA ALA A 8 -36.95 -14.65 -38.40
C ALA A 8 -37.96 -14.04 -39.37
N GLU A 9 -37.79 -12.81 -39.79
CA GLU A 9 -38.58 -12.15 -40.84
C GLU A 9 -38.41 -12.86 -42.19
N ARG A 10 -37.17 -13.23 -42.55
CA ARG A 10 -36.84 -13.87 -43.81
C ARG A 10 -37.43 -15.29 -43.96
N ILE A 11 -37.53 -16.01 -42.85
CA ILE A 11 -38.14 -17.35 -42.81
C ILE A 11 -39.65 -17.32 -42.58
N GLY A 12 -40.25 -16.13 -42.52
CA GLY A 12 -41.69 -15.95 -42.35
C GLY A 12 -42.21 -16.22 -40.95
N ALA A 13 -41.35 -16.36 -39.95
CA ALA A 13 -41.74 -16.61 -38.55
C ALA A 13 -42.32 -15.38 -37.85
N ILE A 14 -41.99 -14.17 -38.31
CA ILE A 14 -42.49 -12.87 -37.78
C ILE A 14 -42.81 -11.92 -38.94
N THR A 15 -43.72 -11.00 -38.73
CA THR A 15 -44.03 -9.95 -39.70
C THR A 15 -42.96 -8.84 -39.73
N ALA A 16 -42.88 -8.12 -40.83
CA ALA A 16 -41.95 -7.00 -40.99
C ALA A 16 -42.17 -5.92 -39.88
N ALA A 17 -43.42 -5.70 -39.50
CA ALA A 17 -43.74 -4.78 -38.39
C ALA A 17 -43.19 -5.24 -37.03
N MET A 18 -43.27 -6.55 -36.74
CA MET A 18 -42.70 -7.13 -35.50
C MET A 18 -41.17 -7.10 -35.54
N SER A 19 -40.54 -7.37 -36.69
CA SER A 19 -39.09 -7.25 -36.85
C SER A 19 -38.62 -5.84 -36.60
N GLY A 20 -39.31 -4.82 -37.13
CA GLY A 20 -39.04 -3.39 -36.90
C GLY A 20 -39.13 -3.01 -35.42
N THR A 21 -40.15 -3.51 -34.72
CA THR A 21 -40.31 -3.25 -33.29
C THR A 21 -39.17 -3.83 -32.44
N PHE A 22 -38.75 -5.08 -32.72
CA PHE A 22 -37.64 -5.72 -32.03
C PHE A 22 -36.30 -4.97 -32.28
N ILE A 23 -36.08 -4.49 -33.49
CA ILE A 23 -34.90 -3.69 -33.82
C ILE A 23 -34.93 -2.36 -33.06
N LEU A 24 -36.07 -1.68 -33.03
CA LEU A 24 -36.24 -0.40 -32.31
C LEU A 24 -35.98 -0.57 -30.82
N VAL A 25 -36.55 -1.61 -30.19
CA VAL A 25 -36.31 -1.91 -28.75
C VAL A 25 -34.82 -2.20 -28.49
N ALA A 26 -34.18 -2.98 -29.36
CA ALA A 26 -32.76 -3.27 -29.24
C ALA A 26 -31.87 -1.99 -29.29
N VAL A 27 -32.17 -1.09 -30.21
CA VAL A 27 -31.45 0.20 -30.33
C VAL A 27 -31.67 1.07 -29.08
N ILE A 28 -32.93 1.19 -28.63
CA ILE A 28 -33.28 1.96 -27.43
C ILE A 28 -32.55 1.39 -26.20
N THR A 29 -32.57 0.07 -26.00
CA THR A 29 -31.87 -0.54 -24.87
C THR A 29 -30.36 -0.37 -24.94
N CYS A 30 -29.75 -0.46 -26.11
CA CYS A 30 -28.32 -0.20 -26.28
C CYS A 30 -27.91 1.23 -25.92
N ILE A 31 -28.81 2.21 -26.11
CA ILE A 31 -28.54 3.63 -25.77
C ILE A 31 -28.86 3.88 -24.29
N ILE A 32 -29.99 3.39 -23.81
CA ILE A 32 -30.46 3.68 -22.44
C ILE A 32 -29.64 2.94 -21.39
N THR A 33 -29.25 1.67 -21.65
CA THR A 33 -28.53 0.85 -20.67
C THR A 33 -27.20 1.49 -20.19
N PRO A 34 -26.29 1.99 -21.05
CA PRO A 34 -25.07 2.64 -20.60
C PRO A 34 -25.35 3.93 -19.81
N ILE A 35 -26.41 4.66 -20.17
CA ILE A 35 -26.78 5.91 -19.49
C ILE A 35 -27.33 5.61 -18.08
N LEU A 36 -28.23 4.62 -17.97
CA LEU A 36 -28.73 4.15 -16.69
C LEU A 36 -27.62 3.55 -15.83
N PHE A 37 -26.76 2.75 -16.40
CA PHE A 37 -25.63 2.15 -15.70
C PHE A 37 -24.71 3.21 -15.12
N ARG A 38 -24.38 4.27 -15.88
CA ARG A 38 -23.61 5.42 -15.39
C ARG A 38 -24.28 6.19 -14.27
N LYS A 39 -25.64 6.23 -14.26
CA LYS A 39 -26.41 6.97 -13.28
C LYS A 39 -26.63 6.16 -11.99
N ILE A 40 -26.82 4.84 -12.12
CA ILE A 40 -27.05 3.91 -10.98
C ILE A 40 -25.71 3.53 -10.34
N PHE A 41 -24.68 3.34 -11.16
CA PHE A 41 -23.32 3.09 -10.74
C PHE A 41 -22.44 4.28 -11.17
N PRO A 42 -22.53 5.42 -10.45
CA PRO A 42 -21.56 6.48 -10.67
C PRO A 42 -20.19 5.80 -10.55
N LYS A 43 -19.30 6.03 -11.52
CA LYS A 43 -17.90 5.69 -11.31
C LYS A 43 -17.53 6.42 -10.01
N GLU A 44 -17.48 5.71 -8.90
CA GLU A 44 -16.62 6.14 -7.84
C GLU A 44 -15.28 6.35 -8.54
N ASN A 45 -14.83 7.60 -8.59
CA ASN A 45 -13.45 7.87 -8.83
C ASN A 45 -12.73 7.12 -7.71
N LEU A 46 -12.31 5.89 -7.99
CA LEU A 46 -11.24 5.24 -7.28
C LEU A 46 -9.98 6.08 -7.57
N GLN A 47 -9.98 7.32 -7.11
CA GLN A 47 -8.77 7.91 -6.63
C GLN A 47 -8.41 6.97 -5.49
N GLU A 48 -7.46 6.08 -5.75
CA GLU A 48 -6.79 5.31 -4.73
C GLU A 48 -6.53 6.31 -3.61
N ARG A 49 -7.22 6.15 -2.47
CA ARG A 49 -7.09 7.05 -1.33
C ARG A 49 -5.62 6.99 -0.96
N LYS A 50 -4.89 8.06 -1.25
CA LYS A 50 -3.50 8.15 -0.84
C LYS A 50 -3.43 8.03 0.66
N LEU A 51 -2.61 7.12 1.14
CA LEU A 51 -2.33 7.01 2.55
C LEU A 51 -1.58 8.26 3.02
N LYS A 52 -2.11 8.91 4.04
CA LYS A 52 -1.49 10.10 4.64
C LYS A 52 -0.38 9.68 5.58
N VAL A 53 0.83 10.14 5.28
CA VAL A 53 2.03 9.86 6.08
C VAL A 53 2.57 11.17 6.64
N SER A 54 2.63 11.28 7.95
CA SER A 54 3.25 12.41 8.65
C SER A 54 4.60 12.00 9.23
N LEU A 55 5.66 12.70 8.82
CA LEU A 55 6.99 12.55 9.41
C LEU A 55 7.25 13.71 10.37
N VAL A 56 7.70 13.42 11.58
CA VAL A 56 8.03 14.39 12.62
C VAL A 56 9.54 14.39 12.87
N GLY A 57 10.18 15.54 12.69
CA GLY A 57 11.63 15.73 12.81
C GLY A 57 12.35 15.66 11.46
N ALA A 58 12.97 16.77 11.07
CA ALA A 58 13.76 16.87 9.86
C ALA A 58 15.20 16.45 10.10
N ASN A 59 15.65 15.45 9.37
CA ASN A 59 17.04 15.03 9.29
C ASN A 59 17.29 14.44 7.88
N GLN A 60 18.54 14.13 7.56
CA GLN A 60 18.90 13.63 6.24
C GLN A 60 18.13 12.35 5.85
N LEU A 61 17.85 11.47 6.81
CA LEU A 61 17.10 10.25 6.58
C LEU A 61 15.64 10.55 6.26
N THR A 62 14.95 11.36 7.07
CA THR A 62 13.55 11.72 6.84
C THR A 62 13.35 12.49 5.54
N LEU A 63 14.27 13.37 5.16
CA LEU A 63 14.26 14.08 3.88
C LEU A 63 14.36 13.11 2.70
N SER A 64 15.27 12.12 2.78
CA SER A 64 15.43 11.09 1.76
C SER A 64 14.17 10.23 1.64
N VAL A 65 13.66 9.72 2.75
CA VAL A 65 12.46 8.88 2.80
C VAL A 65 11.24 9.64 2.28
N THR A 66 11.07 10.92 2.68
CA THR A 66 9.96 11.75 2.19
C THR A 66 9.99 11.89 0.67
N ARG A 67 11.18 12.06 0.09
CA ARG A 67 11.35 12.17 -1.37
C ARG A 67 10.97 10.88 -2.09
N GLU A 68 11.35 9.73 -1.56
CA GLU A 68 11.05 8.43 -2.16
C GLU A 68 9.58 8.05 -2.01
N LEU A 69 8.97 8.32 -0.85
CA LEU A 69 7.57 8.01 -0.58
C LEU A 69 6.59 8.96 -1.27
N SER A 70 7.03 10.19 -1.63
CA SER A 70 6.18 11.15 -2.33
C SER A 70 5.82 10.66 -3.73
N SER A 71 4.87 9.75 -3.82
CA SER A 71 4.45 9.02 -4.99
C SER A 71 2.94 9.11 -5.20
N LYS A 72 2.41 8.32 -6.13
CA LYS A 72 0.97 8.19 -6.35
C LYS A 72 0.21 7.57 -5.17
N LEU A 73 0.88 6.75 -4.34
CA LEU A 73 0.27 5.98 -3.25
C LEU A 73 0.22 6.73 -1.91
N TYR A 74 1.19 7.63 -1.67
CA TYR A 74 1.33 8.31 -0.39
C TYR A 74 1.21 9.83 -0.53
N GLU A 75 0.52 10.44 0.41
CA GLU A 75 0.52 11.90 0.64
C GLU A 75 1.39 12.15 1.87
N VAL A 76 2.64 12.57 1.63
CA VAL A 76 3.66 12.70 2.67
C VAL A 76 3.80 14.15 3.08
N THR A 77 3.77 14.42 4.39
CA THR A 77 4.06 15.74 4.98
C THR A 77 5.17 15.61 6.01
N LEU A 78 6.22 16.40 5.88
CA LEU A 78 7.33 16.48 6.83
C LEU A 78 7.14 17.71 7.74
N TYR A 79 7.14 17.48 9.05
CA TYR A 79 7.06 18.53 10.08
C TYR A 79 8.41 18.74 10.71
N HIS A 80 8.84 20.00 10.76
CA HIS A 80 10.13 20.38 11.31
C HIS A 80 10.02 21.65 12.15
N THR A 81 11.01 21.88 13.00
CA THR A 81 11.16 23.12 13.77
C THR A 81 12.37 23.89 13.26
N ILE A 82 12.47 25.17 13.63
CA ILE A 82 13.64 26.03 13.34
C ILE A 82 14.95 25.45 13.92
N LEU A 83 14.83 24.59 14.93
CA LEU A 83 15.99 23.96 15.58
C LEU A 83 16.59 22.81 14.79
N ASP A 84 15.90 22.31 13.78
CA ASP A 84 16.40 21.25 12.91
C ASP A 84 17.51 21.77 12.00
N LYS A 85 18.68 21.13 12.02
CA LYS A 85 19.92 21.62 11.40
C LYS A 85 19.92 21.61 9.85
N GLU A 86 18.84 21.14 9.23
CA GLU A 86 18.76 20.82 7.79
C GLU A 86 18.04 21.89 6.95
N GLU A 87 17.89 23.12 7.47
CA GLU A 87 17.11 24.22 6.85
C GLU A 87 17.40 24.46 5.36
N LYS A 88 18.67 24.37 4.95
CA LYS A 88 19.05 24.64 3.54
C LYS A 88 18.56 23.55 2.58
N GLN A 89 18.42 22.32 3.06
CA GLN A 89 17.93 21.20 2.24
C GLN A 89 16.41 21.16 2.20
N ILE A 90 15.76 21.64 3.27
CA ILE A 90 14.31 21.76 3.38
C ILE A 90 13.78 22.79 2.39
N ALA A 91 14.41 23.95 2.28
CA ALA A 91 13.98 25.05 1.39
C ALA A 91 13.98 24.71 -0.10
N SER A 92 14.70 23.66 -0.52
CA SER A 92 14.77 23.21 -1.92
C SER A 92 13.89 21.99 -2.20
N SER A 93 13.08 21.54 -1.25
CA SER A 93 12.30 20.33 -1.38
C SER A 93 11.06 20.51 -2.25
N LEU A 94 10.74 19.50 -3.08
CA LEU A 94 9.57 19.45 -3.95
C LEU A 94 8.37 18.76 -3.29
N PHE A 95 8.45 18.42 -2.01
CA PHE A 95 7.41 17.74 -1.24
C PHE A 95 6.82 18.66 -0.17
N ASN A 96 5.72 18.22 0.43
CA ASN A 96 5.00 19.01 1.42
C ASN A 96 5.79 19.07 2.74
N VAL A 97 6.27 20.26 3.11
CA VAL A 97 7.01 20.53 4.34
C VAL A 97 6.28 21.60 5.13
N LYS A 98 6.10 21.37 6.42
CA LYS A 98 5.50 22.33 7.33
C LYS A 98 6.45 22.65 8.49
N GLU A 99 6.70 23.93 8.67
CA GLU A 99 7.40 24.43 9.85
C GLU A 99 6.43 24.57 11.01
N ILE A 100 6.80 24.04 12.16
CA ILE A 100 6.05 24.11 13.41
C ILE A 100 6.92 24.74 14.51
N HIS A 101 6.27 25.27 15.55
CA HIS A 101 6.98 25.95 16.61
C HIS A 101 7.80 24.99 17.51
N ASP A 102 7.20 23.86 17.86
CA ASP A 102 7.75 22.82 18.73
C ASP A 102 7.13 21.45 18.41
N TYR A 103 7.61 20.43 19.11
CA TYR A 103 7.08 19.05 19.00
C TYR A 103 6.13 18.68 20.15
N GLU A 104 5.49 19.68 20.80
CA GLU A 104 4.48 19.40 21.78
C GLU A 104 3.20 18.81 21.15
N VAL A 105 2.51 17.96 21.93
CA VAL A 105 1.27 17.30 21.49
C VAL A 105 0.22 18.32 21.01
N ALA A 106 0.09 19.45 21.72
CA ALA A 106 -0.88 20.49 21.38
C ALA A 106 -0.58 21.15 20.02
N THR A 107 0.69 21.42 19.72
CA THR A 107 1.12 21.97 18.43
C THR A 107 0.86 20.99 17.31
N LEU A 108 1.22 19.72 17.50
CA LEU A 108 1.01 18.66 16.53
C LEU A 108 -0.47 18.38 16.28
N GLU A 109 -1.31 18.49 17.31
CA GLU A 109 -2.76 18.37 17.19
C GLU A 109 -3.37 19.50 16.36
N ALA A 110 -2.95 20.75 16.62
CA ALA A 110 -3.42 21.92 15.87
C ALA A 110 -3.09 21.81 14.38
N GLU A 111 -1.97 21.18 14.02
CA GLU A 111 -1.56 20.88 12.65
C GLU A 111 -2.26 19.66 12.04
N GLY A 112 -3.04 18.94 12.83
CA GLY A 112 -3.84 17.78 12.38
C GLY A 112 -3.02 16.52 12.10
N ILE A 113 -1.82 16.38 12.68
CA ILE A 113 -0.91 15.25 12.45
C ILE A 113 -1.57 13.91 12.79
N PHE A 114 -2.34 13.86 13.89
CA PHE A 114 -3.02 12.65 14.34
C PHE A 114 -4.18 12.17 13.45
N SER A 115 -4.52 12.92 12.39
CA SER A 115 -5.46 12.48 11.36
C SER A 115 -4.81 11.68 10.22
N SER A 116 -3.50 11.43 10.31
CA SER A 116 -2.75 10.64 9.35
C SER A 116 -2.94 9.14 9.56
N ASP A 117 -2.84 8.38 8.49
CA ASP A 117 -2.90 6.91 8.53
C ASP A 117 -1.60 6.34 9.14
N ILE A 118 -0.46 6.99 8.86
CA ILE A 118 0.86 6.60 9.36
C ILE A 118 1.58 7.82 9.95
N ILE A 119 2.12 7.69 11.15
CA ILE A 119 2.99 8.69 11.78
C ILE A 119 4.37 8.11 12.00
N VAL A 120 5.40 8.81 11.53
CA VAL A 120 6.81 8.43 11.69
C VAL A 120 7.52 9.52 12.49
N ILE A 121 7.95 9.20 13.70
CA ILE A 121 8.56 10.13 14.64
C ILE A 121 10.07 9.86 14.69
N MET A 122 10.85 10.77 14.12
CA MET A 122 12.28 10.59 13.86
C MET A 122 13.14 11.75 14.41
N TYR A 123 12.62 12.49 15.37
CA TYR A 123 13.39 13.55 16.02
C TYR A 123 14.63 12.98 16.72
N GLY A 124 15.63 13.84 16.92
CA GLY A 124 16.92 13.42 17.47
C GLY A 124 16.87 12.92 18.90
N ASP A 125 15.89 13.37 19.67
CA ASP A 125 15.70 13.07 21.10
C ASP A 125 14.57 12.06 21.30
N GLU A 126 14.89 10.89 21.85
CA GLU A 126 13.92 9.83 22.11
C GLU A 126 12.99 10.14 23.29
N GLU A 127 13.38 11.06 24.21
CA GLU A 127 12.50 11.53 25.28
C GLU A 127 11.31 12.33 24.72
N VAL A 128 11.45 12.93 23.54
CA VAL A 128 10.36 13.57 22.80
C VAL A 128 9.59 12.53 21.96
N ASN A 129 10.29 11.59 21.35
CA ASN A 129 9.68 10.62 20.47
C ASN A 129 8.74 9.64 21.18
N ALA A 130 9.13 9.16 22.37
CA ALA A 130 8.37 8.15 23.10
C ALA A 130 6.97 8.64 23.53
N PRO A 131 6.79 9.78 24.22
CA PRO A 131 5.46 10.26 24.59
C PRO A 131 4.60 10.61 23.38
N LEU A 132 5.17 11.15 22.31
CA LEU A 132 4.43 11.43 21.07
C LEU A 132 3.91 10.15 20.43
N ALA A 133 4.70 9.08 20.41
CA ALA A 133 4.29 7.79 19.87
C ALA A 133 3.14 7.17 20.68
N ILE A 134 3.19 7.25 22.00
CA ILE A 134 2.13 6.80 22.90
C ILE A 134 0.85 7.59 22.63
N GLU A 135 0.94 8.91 22.56
CA GLU A 135 -0.22 9.75 22.30
C GLU A 135 -0.84 9.49 20.93
N ALA A 136 -0.02 9.27 19.90
CA ALA A 136 -0.52 8.90 18.57
C ALA A 136 -1.33 7.58 18.60
N LYS A 137 -0.88 6.59 19.37
CA LYS A 137 -1.63 5.33 19.58
C LYS A 137 -2.91 5.53 20.38
N HIS A 138 -2.91 6.35 21.42
CA HIS A 138 -4.11 6.71 22.17
C HIS A 138 -5.17 7.35 21.26
N ARG A 139 -4.75 8.11 20.26
CA ARG A 139 -5.63 8.72 19.24
C ARG A 139 -5.99 7.78 18.10
N LYS A 140 -5.64 6.50 18.21
CA LYS A 140 -5.97 5.43 17.25
C LYS A 140 -5.38 5.63 15.85
N VAL A 141 -4.22 6.25 15.75
CA VAL A 141 -3.44 6.24 14.51
C VAL A 141 -3.09 4.79 14.17
N GLU A 142 -3.38 4.39 12.94
CA GLU A 142 -3.25 2.99 12.51
C GLU A 142 -1.82 2.48 12.68
N ARG A 143 -0.85 3.21 12.14
CA ARG A 143 0.56 2.84 12.25
C ARG A 143 1.39 3.98 12.83
N VAL A 144 2.15 3.68 13.86
CA VAL A 144 3.06 4.62 14.50
C VAL A 144 4.46 4.01 14.55
N ILE A 145 5.42 4.70 13.95
CA ILE A 145 6.83 4.31 13.92
C ILE A 145 7.60 5.36 14.70
N ALA A 146 8.40 4.96 15.68
CA ALA A 146 9.18 5.90 16.49
C ALA A 146 10.65 5.48 16.54
N ARG A 147 11.54 6.48 16.40
CA ARG A 147 12.97 6.29 16.59
C ARG A 147 13.29 6.22 18.07
N ILE A 148 13.75 5.07 18.52
CA ILE A 148 14.14 4.80 19.92
C ILE A 148 15.41 3.95 19.92
N GLU A 149 16.40 4.38 20.66
CA GLU A 149 17.68 3.66 20.78
C GLU A 149 17.77 2.85 22.09
N THR A 150 17.13 3.35 23.18
CA THR A 150 17.16 2.72 24.51
C THR A 150 16.32 1.45 24.57
N PRO A 151 16.88 0.28 24.93
CA PRO A 151 16.18 -1.01 24.91
C PRO A 151 14.91 -1.05 25.79
N ASP A 152 14.94 -0.46 26.99
CA ASP A 152 13.80 -0.48 27.91
C ASP A 152 12.61 0.31 27.33
N LEU A 153 12.86 1.45 26.69
CA LEU A 153 11.85 2.22 25.98
C LEU A 153 11.31 1.47 24.74
N GLN A 154 12.19 0.76 24.04
CA GLN A 154 11.77 -0.05 22.90
C GLN A 154 10.77 -1.12 23.32
N GLU A 155 11.05 -1.87 24.41
CA GLU A 155 10.17 -2.90 24.92
C GLU A 155 8.82 -2.31 25.37
N MET A 156 8.86 -1.21 26.12
CA MET A 156 7.66 -0.50 26.57
C MET A 156 6.76 -0.08 25.39
N LEU A 157 7.34 0.51 24.36
CA LEU A 157 6.59 1.00 23.19
C LEU A 157 6.04 -0.14 22.31
N ARG A 158 6.79 -1.23 22.15
CA ARG A 158 6.29 -2.43 21.45
C ARG A 158 5.07 -3.03 22.13
N ASN A 159 5.03 -3.01 23.47
CA ASN A 159 3.85 -3.46 24.23
C ASN A 159 2.62 -2.57 24.00
N GLN A 160 2.81 -1.34 23.50
CA GLN A 160 1.76 -0.41 23.09
C GLN A 160 1.51 -0.40 21.57
N GLU A 161 1.97 -1.44 20.86
CA GLU A 161 1.80 -1.58 19.41
C GLU A 161 2.46 -0.46 18.58
N VAL A 162 3.49 0.19 19.13
CA VAL A 162 4.34 1.12 18.39
C VAL A 162 5.45 0.34 17.68
N GLU A 163 5.61 0.59 16.40
CA GLU A 163 6.74 0.07 15.63
C GLU A 163 8.00 0.88 15.99
N VAL A 164 9.00 0.20 16.51
CA VAL A 164 10.23 0.87 16.97
C VAL A 164 11.31 0.75 15.90
N PHE A 165 11.88 1.88 15.53
CA PHE A 165 13.04 1.98 14.65
C PHE A 165 14.27 2.42 15.45
N SER A 166 15.34 1.63 15.43
CA SER A 166 16.65 2.00 15.97
C SER A 166 17.63 2.22 14.83
N THR A 167 18.17 3.41 14.75
CA THR A 167 19.19 3.75 13.74
C THR A 167 20.46 2.95 13.96
N LEU A 168 20.85 2.78 15.22
CA LEU A 168 22.05 2.03 15.60
C LEU A 168 21.92 0.54 15.21
N LEU A 169 20.81 -0.11 15.63
CA LEU A 169 20.59 -1.53 15.35
C LEU A 169 20.44 -1.80 13.86
N SER A 170 19.72 -0.93 13.14
CA SER A 170 19.54 -1.06 11.69
C SER A 170 20.86 -0.92 10.95
N THR A 171 21.66 0.10 11.30
CA THR A 171 22.99 0.29 10.69
C THR A 171 23.93 -0.86 11.02
N GLN A 172 23.91 -1.35 12.25
CA GLN A 172 24.69 -2.51 12.66
C GLN A 172 24.33 -3.76 11.88
N ALA A 173 23.03 -4.04 11.71
CA ALA A 173 22.54 -5.19 10.96
C ALA A 173 22.96 -5.11 9.47
N LEU A 174 22.83 -3.93 8.87
CA LEU A 174 23.27 -3.70 7.48
C LEU A 174 24.79 -3.85 7.32
N LEU A 175 25.58 -3.26 8.22
CA LEU A 175 27.03 -3.36 8.18
C LEU A 175 27.50 -4.81 8.38
N ARG A 176 26.88 -5.54 9.31
CA ARG A 176 27.15 -6.94 9.52
C ARG A 176 26.82 -7.77 8.26
N SER A 177 25.66 -7.50 7.64
CA SER A 177 25.27 -8.18 6.40
C SER A 177 26.24 -7.88 5.26
N LEU A 178 26.78 -6.66 5.19
CA LEU A 178 27.80 -6.30 4.19
C LEU A 178 29.10 -7.08 4.38
N ILE A 179 29.50 -7.35 5.62
CA ILE A 179 30.71 -8.10 5.96
C ILE A 179 30.51 -9.61 5.73
N GLU A 180 29.41 -10.17 6.27
CA GLU A 180 29.15 -11.60 6.28
C GLU A 180 28.55 -12.13 4.96
N SER A 181 27.74 -11.31 4.29
CA SER A 181 26.92 -11.73 3.14
C SER A 181 26.73 -10.59 2.11
N PRO A 182 27.81 -10.19 1.38
CA PRO A 182 27.74 -9.06 0.45
C PRO A 182 26.67 -9.22 -0.65
N SER A 183 26.34 -10.46 -1.04
CA SER A 183 25.31 -10.75 -2.04
C SER A 183 23.90 -10.45 -1.53
N VAL A 184 23.63 -10.69 -0.24
CA VAL A 184 22.34 -10.34 0.40
C VAL A 184 22.17 -8.82 0.44
N MET A 185 23.25 -8.08 0.75
CA MET A 185 23.20 -6.62 0.71
C MET A 185 22.88 -6.08 -0.68
N LYS A 186 23.39 -6.70 -1.74
CA LYS A 186 23.02 -6.30 -3.11
C LYS A 186 21.53 -6.44 -3.38
N ILE A 187 20.89 -7.49 -2.88
CA ILE A 187 19.43 -7.68 -3.00
C ILE A 187 18.66 -6.61 -2.23
N LEU A 188 19.11 -6.26 -1.01
CA LEU A 188 18.46 -5.26 -0.16
C LEU A 188 18.63 -3.81 -0.64
N THR A 189 19.71 -3.52 -1.36
CA THR A 189 20.06 -2.15 -1.79
C THR A 189 19.83 -1.89 -3.28
N ASN A 190 19.58 -2.94 -4.07
CA ASN A 190 19.39 -2.82 -5.51
C ASN A 190 17.91 -2.62 -5.81
N GLN A 191 17.55 -1.51 -6.46
CA GLN A 191 16.16 -1.19 -6.81
C GLN A 191 15.55 -2.18 -7.81
N ASP A 192 16.35 -2.87 -8.60
CA ASP A 192 15.88 -3.82 -9.64
C ASP A 192 15.58 -5.22 -9.09
N THR A 193 16.02 -5.54 -7.86
CA THR A 193 15.85 -6.85 -7.22
C THR A 193 15.40 -6.75 -5.76
N SER A 194 14.58 -5.75 -5.46
CA SER A 194 14.10 -5.51 -4.10
C SER A 194 13.15 -6.62 -3.62
N LEU A 195 13.02 -6.73 -2.31
CA LEU A 195 11.97 -7.54 -1.68
C LEU A 195 10.66 -6.74 -1.70
N HIS A 196 9.60 -7.40 -2.11
CA HIS A 196 8.27 -6.82 -2.19
C HIS A 196 7.31 -7.58 -1.26
N GLU A 197 6.41 -6.85 -0.64
CA GLU A 197 5.31 -7.43 0.12
C GLU A 197 4.03 -7.34 -0.73
N ILE A 198 3.35 -8.47 -0.89
CA ILE A 198 2.09 -8.60 -1.64
C ILE A 198 1.06 -9.23 -0.71
N ASN A 199 -0.15 -8.67 -0.66
CA ASN A 199 -1.24 -9.24 0.11
C ASN A 199 -2.04 -10.22 -0.74
N MET A 200 -2.33 -11.39 -0.16
CA MET A 200 -3.19 -12.38 -0.78
C MET A 200 -4.66 -12.02 -0.54
N LEU A 201 -5.29 -11.36 -1.51
CA LEU A 201 -6.67 -10.88 -1.45
C LEU A 201 -7.59 -11.54 -2.49
N ASN A 202 -7.03 -12.34 -3.40
CA ASN A 202 -7.80 -13.01 -4.44
C ASN A 202 -8.31 -14.37 -3.96
N HIS A 203 -9.62 -14.47 -3.80
CA HIS A 203 -10.30 -15.70 -3.35
C HIS A 203 -10.10 -16.92 -4.26
N GLU A 204 -9.77 -16.73 -5.53
CA GLU A 204 -9.54 -17.84 -6.46
C GLU A 204 -8.34 -18.71 -6.06
N PHE A 205 -7.40 -18.15 -5.32
CA PHE A 205 -6.19 -18.84 -4.89
C PHE A 205 -6.25 -19.33 -3.43
N GLU A 206 -7.38 -19.13 -2.73
CA GLU A 206 -7.57 -19.63 -1.37
C GLU A 206 -7.44 -21.16 -1.32
N GLY A 207 -6.54 -21.65 -0.46
CA GLY A 207 -6.24 -23.08 -0.31
C GLY A 207 -5.43 -23.70 -1.48
N MET A 208 -4.99 -22.89 -2.46
CA MET A 208 -4.16 -23.37 -3.54
C MET A 208 -2.70 -23.53 -3.09
N THR A 209 -2.09 -24.64 -3.43
CA THR A 209 -0.66 -24.85 -3.14
C THR A 209 0.22 -24.04 -4.11
N LEU A 210 1.37 -23.56 -3.66
CA LEU A 210 2.33 -22.83 -4.50
C LEU A 210 2.76 -23.61 -5.75
N ARG A 211 2.80 -24.93 -5.68
CA ARG A 211 3.12 -25.80 -6.82
C ARG A 211 2.06 -25.73 -7.92
N LYS A 212 0.82 -25.47 -7.58
CA LYS A 212 -0.32 -25.38 -8.51
C LYS A 212 -0.63 -23.95 -8.92
N PHE A 213 0.01 -22.98 -8.27
CA PHE A 213 -0.21 -21.59 -8.55
C PHE A 213 0.22 -21.26 -9.99
N PRO A 214 -0.67 -20.70 -10.83
CA PRO A 214 -0.48 -20.64 -12.28
C PRO A 214 0.51 -19.57 -12.74
N PHE A 215 1.12 -18.83 -11.85
CA PHE A 215 2.05 -17.75 -12.19
C PHE A 215 3.40 -18.31 -12.70
N THR A 216 3.81 -17.88 -13.89
CA THR A 216 5.03 -18.35 -14.57
C THR A 216 6.13 -17.31 -14.66
N GLY A 217 5.97 -16.16 -13.98
CA GLY A 217 6.97 -15.10 -13.96
C GLY A 217 8.21 -15.45 -13.14
N ASP A 218 9.31 -14.70 -13.38
CA ASP A 218 10.56 -14.84 -12.63
C ASP A 218 10.45 -14.18 -11.25
N VAL A 219 9.72 -14.85 -10.35
CA VAL A 219 9.48 -14.43 -8.97
C VAL A 219 9.70 -15.59 -8.02
N ILE A 220 10.33 -15.33 -6.89
CA ILE A 220 10.57 -16.31 -5.83
C ILE A 220 9.84 -15.85 -4.57
N PHE A 221 9.02 -16.75 -4.01
CA PHE A 221 8.43 -16.56 -2.68
C PHE A 221 9.49 -16.82 -1.61
N VAL A 222 9.81 -15.78 -0.84
CA VAL A 222 10.86 -15.84 0.20
C VAL A 222 10.29 -16.20 1.56
N ARG A 223 9.11 -15.64 1.89
CA ARG A 223 8.46 -15.83 3.17
C ARG A 223 6.96 -15.55 3.06
N ILE A 224 6.17 -16.22 3.90
CA ILE A 224 4.73 -15.97 4.06
C ILE A 224 4.48 -15.61 5.52
N PHE A 225 3.84 -14.47 5.76
CA PHE A 225 3.38 -14.09 7.08
C PHE A 225 1.86 -14.28 7.17
N ARG A 226 1.42 -15.12 8.07
CA ARG A 226 0.02 -15.44 8.37
C ARG A 226 -0.31 -15.06 9.79
N GLY A 227 -0.91 -13.89 9.97
CA GLY A 227 -1.09 -13.30 11.30
C GLY A 227 0.26 -13.06 11.99
N LYS A 228 0.55 -13.83 13.05
CA LYS A 228 1.83 -13.77 13.79
C LYS A 228 2.85 -14.81 13.34
N ASP A 229 2.44 -15.75 12.51
CA ASP A 229 3.30 -16.86 12.09
C ASP A 229 4.12 -16.48 10.87
N SER A 230 5.36 -16.99 10.82
CA SER A 230 6.29 -16.81 9.71
C SER A 230 6.62 -18.17 9.09
N ILE A 231 6.16 -18.38 7.86
CA ILE A 231 6.21 -19.67 7.15
C ILE A 231 7.29 -19.59 6.06
N VAL A 232 8.14 -20.62 5.97
CA VAL A 232 9.04 -20.82 4.83
C VAL A 232 8.23 -21.49 3.72
N PRO A 233 8.07 -20.85 2.55
CA PRO A 233 7.25 -21.39 1.49
C PRO A 233 7.91 -22.62 0.83
N HIS A 234 7.10 -23.64 0.62
CA HIS A 234 7.44 -24.84 -0.15
C HIS A 234 6.37 -25.07 -1.21
N GLY A 235 6.61 -25.97 -2.18
CA GLY A 235 5.65 -26.25 -3.24
C GLY A 235 4.26 -26.70 -2.78
N ASP A 236 4.16 -27.29 -1.60
CA ASP A 236 2.95 -27.78 -0.94
C ASP A 236 2.38 -26.79 0.10
N THR A 237 3.00 -25.62 0.27
CA THR A 237 2.43 -24.58 1.11
C THR A 237 1.19 -24.00 0.44
N GLU A 238 0.07 -23.98 1.16
CA GLU A 238 -1.19 -23.41 0.70
C GLU A 238 -1.21 -21.90 0.96
N LEU A 239 -1.76 -21.16 0.00
CA LEU A 239 -2.04 -19.72 0.12
C LEU A 239 -3.37 -19.53 0.84
N HIS A 240 -3.43 -18.57 1.77
CA HIS A 240 -4.66 -18.22 2.47
C HIS A 240 -4.92 -16.71 2.40
N MET A 241 -6.20 -16.35 2.50
CA MET A 241 -6.60 -14.96 2.52
C MET A 241 -5.88 -14.16 3.61
N ASN A 242 -5.47 -12.95 3.27
CA ASN A 242 -4.70 -12.04 4.12
C ASN A 242 -3.28 -12.52 4.47
N ASP A 243 -2.75 -13.55 3.79
CA ASP A 243 -1.32 -13.84 3.85
C ASP A 243 -0.54 -12.64 3.26
N ARG A 244 0.54 -12.26 3.94
CA ARG A 244 1.52 -11.30 3.42
C ARG A 244 2.70 -12.08 2.85
N LEU A 245 2.85 -11.97 1.54
CA LEU A 245 3.81 -12.73 0.75
C LEU A 245 5.04 -11.86 0.50
N ILE A 246 6.18 -12.26 1.01
CA ILE A 246 7.45 -11.61 0.68
C ILE A 246 8.03 -12.31 -0.54
N VAL A 247 8.19 -11.55 -1.60
CA VAL A 247 8.67 -12.04 -2.88
C VAL A 247 9.87 -11.25 -3.37
N THR A 248 10.69 -11.85 -4.22
CA THR A 248 11.77 -11.19 -4.94
C THR A 248 11.68 -11.57 -6.42
N GLY A 249 12.00 -10.63 -7.29
CA GLY A 249 11.94 -10.81 -8.74
C GLY A 249 12.15 -9.47 -9.44
N SER A 250 12.04 -9.46 -10.77
CA SER A 250 12.06 -8.18 -11.49
C SER A 250 10.76 -7.42 -11.26
N ASN A 251 10.84 -6.09 -11.24
CA ASN A 251 9.69 -5.21 -10.98
C ASN A 251 8.47 -5.53 -11.88
N GLU A 252 8.71 -5.85 -13.14
CA GLU A 252 7.64 -6.19 -14.10
C GLU A 252 6.84 -7.42 -13.65
N TYR A 253 7.52 -8.51 -13.30
CA TYR A 253 6.84 -9.75 -12.85
C TYR A 253 6.24 -9.61 -11.44
N VAL A 254 6.84 -8.79 -10.58
CA VAL A 254 6.28 -8.50 -9.26
C VAL A 254 4.99 -7.69 -9.38
N ASP A 255 4.95 -6.69 -10.27
CA ASP A 255 3.73 -5.91 -10.51
C ASP A 255 2.62 -6.74 -11.14
N ASP A 256 2.96 -7.70 -12.02
CA ASP A 256 2.00 -8.65 -12.57
C ASP A 256 1.45 -9.58 -11.48
N LEU A 257 2.32 -10.15 -10.66
CA LEU A 257 1.93 -11.00 -9.54
C LEU A 257 1.06 -10.24 -8.52
N LYS A 258 1.41 -8.99 -8.24
CA LYS A 258 0.64 -8.13 -7.34
C LYS A 258 -0.77 -7.90 -7.88
N ARG A 259 -0.91 -7.60 -9.17
CA ARG A 259 -2.22 -7.47 -9.82
C ARG A 259 -3.04 -8.73 -9.70
N GLU A 260 -2.45 -9.90 -9.88
CA GLU A 260 -3.14 -11.19 -9.84
C GLU A 260 -3.59 -11.55 -8.41
N LEU A 261 -2.75 -11.32 -7.41
CA LEU A 261 -3.02 -11.68 -6.00
C LEU A 261 -3.88 -10.65 -5.25
N GLU A 262 -3.73 -9.36 -5.56
CA GLU A 262 -4.48 -8.29 -4.90
C GLU A 262 -5.78 -7.95 -5.65
N PHE A 263 -5.97 -8.43 -6.89
CA PHE A 263 -7.17 -8.17 -7.69
C PHE A 263 -8.30 -9.09 -7.26
N CYS A 264 -9.27 -8.56 -6.53
CA CYS A 264 -10.50 -9.26 -6.17
C CYS A 264 -11.63 -8.77 -7.09
N GLU A 265 -12.01 -9.57 -8.12
CA GLU A 265 -13.19 -9.25 -8.97
C GLU A 265 -14.47 -9.06 -8.13
N TRP A 266 -14.58 -9.69 -6.98
CA TRP A 266 -15.74 -9.65 -6.10
C TRP A 266 -15.72 -8.49 -5.08
N CYS A 267 -14.57 -7.90 -4.79
CA CYS A 267 -14.49 -6.72 -3.91
C CYS A 267 -15.14 -5.48 -4.55
N TYR A 268 -15.40 -5.50 -5.84
CA TYR A 268 -16.13 -4.46 -6.56
C TYR A 268 -17.66 -4.57 -6.48
N VAL A 269 -18.20 -5.68 -5.93
CA VAL A 269 -19.65 -5.95 -5.94
C VAL A 269 -20.31 -5.75 -4.57
N ILE A 270 -19.55 -5.63 -3.47
CA ILE A 270 -20.09 -5.63 -2.10
C ILE A 270 -19.66 -4.39 -1.27
N LYS A 271 -19.19 -3.32 -1.88
CA LYS A 271 -19.03 -2.06 -1.13
C LYS A 271 -19.87 -0.94 -1.72
#